data_82fc5f7d1c0c3e4a865efc04f5ebec7c
#
_entry.id   82fc5f7d1c0c3e4a865efc04f5ebec7c
#
_cell.length_a   1.000
_cell.length_b   1.000
_cell.length_c   1.000
_cell.angle_alpha   90.00
_cell.angle_beta   90.00
_cell.angle_gamma   90.00
#
_symmetry.space_group_name_H-M   'P 1'
#
loop_
_entity.id
_entity.type
_entity.pdbx_description
1 polymer ?
#
loop_
_entity_poly.entity_id
_entity_poly.type
_entity_poly.pdbx_seq_one_letter_code
_entity_poly.pdbx_strand_id
1 'polypeptide(L)'
;MAKYVDGFVLVVPKNKLSVYRKMAKDGKKMWLKYGALDYKECMGDDLKTKSMGDMKPRSFVEMAKAKKNETVWFSFIVYKSKKHRDQVNAKVMKQMEKEAEKWKDMPMPFDMKRMAYGGFKVEVDK
;
A
#
# COMPACT_ATOMS: atom_id res chain seq x y z
N MET A 1 2.50 9.11 22.57
CA MET A 1 3.31 8.76 21.38
C MET A 1 2.51 8.97 20.12
N ALA A 2 3.18 9.45 19.09
CA ALA A 2 2.52 9.66 17.80
C ALA A 2 2.16 8.33 17.14
N LYS A 3 0.99 8.30 16.49
CA LYS A 3 0.65 7.20 15.61
C LYS A 3 1.63 7.14 14.45
N TYR A 4 1.70 6.00 13.82
CA TYR A 4 2.62 5.74 12.73
C TYR A 4 1.87 5.13 11.56
N VAL A 5 2.26 5.49 10.33
CA VAL A 5 1.59 5.02 9.12
C VAL A 5 2.63 4.49 8.14
N ASP A 6 2.44 3.28 7.67
CA ASP A 6 3.14 2.80 6.48
C ASP A 6 2.28 3.15 5.27
N GLY A 7 2.85 3.89 4.33
CA GLY A 7 2.17 4.28 3.11
C GLY A 7 2.79 3.63 1.90
N PHE A 8 1.96 3.30 0.91
CA PHE A 8 2.37 2.62 -0.31
C PHE A 8 1.72 3.27 -1.51
N VAL A 9 2.47 3.40 -2.60
CA VAL A 9 1.93 3.73 -3.91
C VAL A 9 2.45 2.68 -4.88
N LEU A 10 1.55 2.06 -5.63
CA LEU A 10 1.93 0.99 -6.53
C LEU A 10 1.06 0.97 -7.78
N VAL A 11 1.54 0.26 -8.79
CA VAL A 11 0.89 0.16 -10.11
C VAL A 11 0.42 -1.27 -10.31
N VAL A 12 -0.87 -1.45 -10.60
CA VAL A 12 -1.49 -2.76 -10.83
C VAL A 12 -2.10 -2.76 -12.24
N PRO A 13 -1.68 -3.68 -13.13
CA PRO A 13 -2.30 -3.82 -14.44
C PRO A 13 -3.79 -4.13 -14.32
N LYS A 14 -4.60 -3.58 -15.21
CA LYS A 14 -6.06 -3.79 -15.18
C LYS A 14 -6.45 -5.26 -15.26
N ASN A 15 -5.68 -6.07 -15.98
CA ASN A 15 -5.94 -7.51 -16.11
C ASN A 15 -5.53 -8.33 -14.87
N LYS A 16 -4.98 -7.68 -13.85
CA LYS A 16 -4.55 -8.34 -12.60
C LYS A 16 -5.27 -7.80 -11.36
N LEU A 17 -6.32 -7.02 -11.57
CA LEU A 17 -7.06 -6.41 -10.45
C LEU A 17 -7.67 -7.44 -9.51
N SER A 18 -8.26 -8.52 -10.05
CA SER A 18 -8.89 -9.54 -9.20
C SER A 18 -7.86 -10.26 -8.32
N VAL A 19 -6.68 -10.55 -8.87
CA VAL A 19 -5.57 -11.17 -8.13
C VAL A 19 -5.08 -10.22 -7.04
N TYR A 20 -4.89 -8.96 -7.39
CA TYR A 20 -4.43 -7.97 -6.42
C TYR A 20 -5.44 -7.75 -5.28
N ARG A 21 -6.74 -7.67 -5.61
CA ARG A 21 -7.79 -7.51 -4.59
C ARG A 21 -7.80 -8.66 -3.60
N LYS A 22 -7.62 -9.88 -4.08
CA LYS A 22 -7.54 -11.06 -3.20
C LYS A 22 -6.33 -10.97 -2.28
N MET A 23 -5.18 -10.64 -2.85
CA MET A 23 -3.92 -10.45 -2.10
C MET A 23 -4.08 -9.36 -1.03
N ALA A 24 -4.71 -8.25 -1.38
CA ALA A 24 -4.96 -7.14 -0.48
C ALA A 24 -5.89 -7.52 0.67
N LYS A 25 -6.94 -8.29 0.39
CA LYS A 25 -7.86 -8.79 1.43
C LYS A 25 -7.15 -9.73 2.39
N ASP A 26 -6.30 -10.60 1.88
CA ASP A 26 -5.51 -11.51 2.72
C ASP A 26 -4.51 -10.71 3.59
N GLY A 27 -3.88 -9.72 3.02
CA GLY A 27 -2.99 -8.81 3.75
C GLY A 27 -3.72 -8.09 4.88
N LYS A 28 -4.89 -7.53 4.60
CA LYS A 28 -5.73 -6.87 5.60
C LYS A 28 -5.98 -7.78 6.80
N LYS A 29 -6.40 -9.01 6.55
CA LYS A 29 -6.69 -9.97 7.63
C LYS A 29 -5.46 -10.21 8.49
N MET A 30 -4.30 -10.35 7.86
CA MET A 30 -3.05 -10.64 8.56
C MET A 30 -2.60 -9.47 9.42
N TRP A 31 -2.54 -8.26 8.86
CA TRP A 31 -2.11 -7.08 9.60
C TRP A 31 -3.04 -6.74 10.76
N LEU A 32 -4.36 -6.83 10.55
CA LEU A 32 -5.33 -6.57 11.62
C LEU A 32 -5.26 -7.65 12.72
N LYS A 33 -5.03 -8.90 12.34
CA LYS A 33 -4.84 -9.99 13.29
C LYS A 33 -3.69 -9.71 14.26
N TYR A 34 -2.61 -9.14 13.75
CA TYR A 34 -1.43 -8.86 14.58
C TYR A 34 -1.40 -7.47 15.19
N GLY A 35 -2.49 -6.73 15.09
CA GLY A 35 -2.71 -5.54 15.90
C GLY A 35 -2.67 -4.20 15.18
N ALA A 36 -2.54 -4.16 13.85
CA ALA A 36 -2.66 -2.89 13.13
C ALA A 36 -4.00 -2.23 13.45
N LEU A 37 -4.01 -0.92 13.58
CA LEU A 37 -5.21 -0.17 13.94
C LEU A 37 -6.17 -0.01 12.76
N ASP A 38 -5.62 0.15 11.55
CA ASP A 38 -6.40 0.33 10.34
C ASP A 38 -5.59 -0.14 9.14
N TYR A 39 -6.29 -0.51 8.07
CA TYR A 39 -5.68 -1.00 6.84
C TYR A 39 -6.59 -0.64 5.68
N LYS A 40 -6.09 0.15 4.73
CA LYS A 40 -6.87 0.55 3.55
C LYS A 40 -6.08 0.38 2.28
N GLU A 41 -6.75 -0.15 1.26
CA GLU A 41 -6.26 -0.28 -0.10
C GLU A 41 -7.19 0.52 -0.99
N CYS A 42 -6.68 1.58 -1.60
CA CYS A 42 -7.48 2.51 -2.39
C CYS A 42 -7.02 2.53 -3.84
N MET A 43 -7.93 2.24 -4.76
CA MET A 43 -7.65 2.32 -6.19
C MET A 43 -7.88 3.74 -6.69
N GLY A 44 -6.94 4.25 -7.48
CA GLY A 44 -7.06 5.58 -8.07
C GLY A 44 -8.34 5.73 -8.88
N ASP A 45 -9.02 6.85 -8.67
CA ASP A 45 -10.30 7.17 -9.32
C ASP A 45 -10.24 8.52 -10.03
N ASP A 46 -9.94 9.58 -9.31
CA ASP A 46 -9.85 10.94 -9.84
C ASP A 46 -8.42 11.45 -9.64
N LEU A 47 -7.53 11.09 -10.57
CA LEU A 47 -6.09 11.36 -10.44
C LEU A 47 -5.60 12.50 -11.31
N LYS A 48 -6.48 13.17 -12.06
CA LYS A 48 -6.10 14.34 -12.86
C LYS A 48 -5.87 15.53 -11.95
N THR A 49 -4.68 16.13 -12.03
CA THR A 49 -4.37 17.32 -11.27
C THR A 49 -4.86 18.56 -12.00
N LYS A 50 -5.23 19.57 -11.23
CA LYS A 50 -5.68 20.87 -11.75
C LYS A 50 -4.61 21.92 -11.45
N SER A 51 -4.48 22.91 -12.35
CA SER A 51 -3.58 24.02 -12.13
C SER A 51 -4.08 24.88 -10.96
N MET A 52 -3.11 25.33 -10.15
CA MET A 52 -3.34 26.25 -9.04
C MET A 52 -2.54 27.52 -9.35
N GLY A 53 -3.17 28.46 -10.06
CA GLY A 53 -2.47 29.61 -10.61
C GLY A 53 -1.46 29.15 -11.65
N ASP A 54 -0.19 29.52 -11.49
CA ASP A 54 0.90 29.12 -12.38
C ASP A 54 1.47 27.74 -12.07
N MET A 55 0.96 27.10 -10.99
CA MET A 55 1.48 25.82 -10.52
C MET A 55 0.51 24.69 -10.84
N LYS A 56 1.07 23.60 -11.37
CA LYS A 56 0.32 22.37 -11.60
C LYS A 56 1.00 21.23 -10.84
N PRO A 57 0.35 20.69 -9.81
CA PRO A 57 0.93 19.56 -9.09
C PRO A 57 1.12 18.34 -9.99
N ARG A 58 2.15 17.57 -9.72
CA ARG A 58 2.36 16.30 -10.40
C ARG A 58 1.25 15.32 -10.01
N SER A 59 0.74 14.55 -10.95
CA SER A 59 -0.23 13.51 -10.68
C SER A 59 0.44 12.24 -10.12
N PHE A 60 -0.33 11.40 -9.44
CA PHE A 60 0.15 10.09 -9.03
C PHE A 60 0.48 9.20 -10.25
N VAL A 61 -0.25 9.38 -11.35
CA VAL A 61 0.02 8.64 -12.60
C VAL A 61 1.43 8.96 -13.11
N GLU A 62 1.79 10.23 -13.14
CA GLU A 62 3.13 10.67 -13.57
C GLU A 62 4.20 10.18 -12.60
N MET A 63 3.96 10.33 -11.30
CA MET A 63 4.91 9.93 -10.26
C MET A 63 5.18 8.42 -10.31
N ALA A 64 4.15 7.63 -10.47
CA ALA A 64 4.25 6.17 -10.51
C ALA A 64 4.61 5.63 -11.90
N LYS A 65 4.63 6.48 -12.91
CA LYS A 65 4.89 6.09 -14.32
C LYS A 65 3.89 5.04 -14.81
N ALA A 66 2.62 5.21 -14.46
CA ALA A 66 1.58 4.27 -14.83
C ALA A 66 1.17 4.45 -16.30
N LYS A 67 0.94 3.33 -16.97
CA LYS A 67 0.49 3.27 -18.36
C LYS A 67 -1.04 3.24 -18.45
N LYS A 68 -1.60 3.38 -19.65
CA LYS A 68 -3.05 3.43 -19.88
C LYS A 68 -3.80 2.19 -19.36
N ASN A 69 -3.19 1.02 -19.49
CA ASN A 69 -3.79 -0.25 -19.06
C ASN A 69 -3.44 -0.60 -17.61
N GLU A 70 -3.04 0.38 -16.84
CA GLU A 70 -2.61 0.18 -15.46
C GLU A 70 -3.40 1.08 -14.51
N THR A 71 -3.49 0.67 -13.26
CA THR A 71 -4.13 1.45 -12.20
C THR A 71 -3.09 1.82 -11.15
N VAL A 72 -3.30 2.97 -10.49
CA VAL A 72 -2.45 3.39 -9.38
C VAL A 72 -3.23 3.15 -8.09
N TRP A 73 -2.57 2.54 -7.13
CA TRP A 73 -3.14 2.26 -5.82
C TRP A 73 -2.40 3.03 -4.74
N PHE A 74 -3.15 3.53 -3.80
CA PHE A 74 -2.66 4.18 -2.59
C PHE A 74 -3.15 3.37 -1.40
N SER A 75 -2.21 2.88 -0.60
CA SER A 75 -2.54 1.99 0.51
C SER A 75 -1.86 2.48 1.76
N PHE A 76 -2.48 2.26 2.91
CA PHE A 76 -1.83 2.61 4.15
C PHE A 76 -2.29 1.72 5.30
N ILE A 77 -1.38 1.58 6.26
CA ILE A 77 -1.60 0.80 7.48
C ILE A 77 -1.27 1.71 8.65
N VAL A 78 -2.16 1.77 9.64
CA VAL A 78 -2.02 2.65 10.80
C VAL A 78 -1.63 1.84 12.04
N TYR A 79 -0.67 2.34 12.79
CA TYR A 79 -0.16 1.72 14.02
C TYR A 79 -0.16 2.72 15.17
N LYS A 80 -0.11 2.22 16.41
CA LYS A 80 -0.06 3.07 17.61
C LYS A 80 1.20 3.91 17.68
N SER A 81 2.33 3.37 17.18
CA SER A 81 3.65 3.98 17.23
C SER A 81 4.57 3.26 16.25
N LYS A 82 5.75 3.80 16.03
CA LYS A 82 6.79 3.13 15.22
C LYS A 82 7.17 1.77 15.81
N LYS A 83 7.33 1.70 17.13
CA LYS A 83 7.65 0.44 17.82
C LYS A 83 6.54 -0.60 17.59
N HIS A 84 5.29 -0.19 17.69
CA HIS A 84 4.15 -1.06 17.43
C HIS A 84 4.17 -1.55 15.98
N ARG A 85 4.45 -0.65 15.01
CA ARG A 85 4.60 -1.02 13.61
C ARG A 85 5.64 -2.13 13.44
N ASP A 86 6.81 -1.97 14.06
CA ASP A 86 7.90 -2.93 13.97
C ASP A 86 7.49 -4.29 14.54
N GLN A 87 6.77 -4.29 15.65
CA GLN A 87 6.27 -5.53 16.29
C GLN A 87 5.25 -6.24 15.41
N VAL A 88 4.29 -5.51 14.84
CA VAL A 88 3.26 -6.07 13.95
C VAL A 88 3.91 -6.65 12.70
N ASN A 89 4.81 -5.90 12.07
CA ASN A 89 5.49 -6.35 10.86
C ASN A 89 6.33 -7.60 11.10
N ALA A 90 7.00 -7.69 12.25
CA ALA A 90 7.78 -8.88 12.59
C ALA A 90 6.89 -10.14 12.67
N LYS A 91 5.72 -10.01 13.26
CA LYS A 91 4.75 -11.13 13.36
C LYS A 91 4.19 -11.50 11.99
N VAL A 92 3.87 -10.51 11.17
CA VAL A 92 3.38 -10.73 9.80
C VAL A 92 4.42 -11.45 8.97
N MET A 93 5.67 -10.96 8.99
CA MET A 93 6.76 -11.58 8.23
C MET A 93 7.01 -13.03 8.66
N LYS A 94 6.92 -13.31 9.95
CA LYS A 94 7.07 -14.66 10.49
C LYS A 94 5.98 -15.60 9.97
N GLN A 95 4.73 -15.13 9.91
CA GLN A 95 3.64 -15.91 9.36
C GLN A 95 3.80 -16.11 7.85
N MET A 96 4.24 -15.08 7.12
CA MET A 96 4.51 -15.19 5.69
C MET A 96 5.58 -16.23 5.39
N GLU A 97 6.64 -16.30 6.21
CA GLU A 97 7.67 -17.32 6.07
C GLU A 97 7.10 -18.73 6.23
N LYS A 98 6.20 -18.94 7.20
CA LYS A 98 5.53 -20.21 7.40
C LYS A 98 4.65 -20.62 6.22
N GLU A 99 4.11 -19.64 5.52
CA GLU A 99 3.20 -19.83 4.38
C GLU A 99 3.92 -19.69 3.03
N ALA A 100 5.25 -19.62 3.02
CA ALA A 100 6.04 -19.35 1.81
C ALA A 100 5.72 -20.33 0.67
N GLU A 101 5.51 -21.61 0.96
CA GLU A 101 5.15 -22.61 -0.05
C GLU A 101 3.83 -22.25 -0.75
N LYS A 102 2.88 -21.67 -0.02
CA LYS A 102 1.58 -21.28 -0.54
C LYS A 102 1.69 -20.16 -1.57
N TRP A 103 2.69 -19.28 -1.42
CA TRP A 103 2.86 -18.09 -2.27
C TRP A 103 3.95 -18.25 -3.34
N LYS A 104 4.69 -19.33 -3.29
CA LYS A 104 5.88 -19.59 -4.09
C LYS A 104 5.68 -19.43 -5.60
N ASP A 105 4.57 -19.95 -6.13
CA ASP A 105 4.30 -19.96 -7.57
C ASP A 105 3.29 -18.89 -8.00
N MET A 106 2.93 -17.98 -7.10
CA MET A 106 1.98 -16.91 -7.43
C MET A 106 2.71 -15.76 -8.12
N PRO A 107 2.29 -15.37 -9.33
CA PRO A 107 2.89 -14.21 -9.97
C PRO A 107 2.55 -12.94 -9.21
N MET A 108 3.52 -12.02 -9.10
CA MET A 108 3.29 -10.71 -8.51
C MET A 108 2.27 -9.94 -9.35
N PRO A 109 1.14 -9.48 -8.75
CA PRO A 109 0.13 -8.73 -9.50
C PRO A 109 0.45 -7.26 -9.67
N PHE A 110 1.67 -6.82 -9.38
CA PHE A 110 2.10 -5.44 -9.53
C PHE A 110 3.61 -5.37 -9.78
N ASP A 111 4.05 -4.21 -10.28
CA ASP A 111 5.46 -3.98 -10.60
C ASP A 111 6.22 -3.46 -9.38
N MET A 112 7.07 -4.29 -8.80
CA MET A 112 7.89 -3.94 -7.63
C MET A 112 8.81 -2.74 -7.88
N LYS A 113 9.28 -2.56 -9.11
CA LYS A 113 10.20 -1.46 -9.44
C LYS A 113 9.52 -0.09 -9.38
N ARG A 114 8.20 -0.06 -9.54
CA ARG A 114 7.42 1.19 -9.48
C ARG A 114 6.64 1.32 -8.19
N MET A 115 6.86 0.43 -7.22
CA MET A 115 6.26 0.55 -5.90
C MET A 115 7.12 1.47 -5.04
N ALA A 116 6.47 2.41 -4.38
CA ALA A 116 7.11 3.24 -3.36
C ALA A 116 6.44 2.95 -2.03
N TYR A 117 7.21 2.85 -0.97
CA TYR A 117 6.65 2.72 0.37
C TYR A 117 7.58 3.32 1.41
N GLY A 118 7.02 3.65 2.56
CA GLY A 118 7.79 4.16 3.67
C GLY A 118 6.95 4.35 4.91
N GLY A 119 7.63 4.58 6.02
CA GLY A 119 6.99 4.85 7.30
C GLY A 119 6.93 6.34 7.58
N PHE A 120 5.78 6.80 8.08
CA PHE A 120 5.50 8.21 8.32
C PHE A 120 4.99 8.40 9.74
N LYS A 121 5.59 9.33 10.45
CA LYS A 121 5.12 9.73 11.76
C LYS A 121 3.93 10.68 11.60
N VAL A 122 2.83 10.41 12.28
CA VAL A 122 1.66 11.30 12.26
C VAL A 122 2.00 12.56 13.05
N GLU A 123 2.10 13.68 12.36
CA GLU A 123 2.41 14.98 12.98
C GLU A 123 1.13 15.74 13.36
N VAL A 124 0.07 15.58 12.56
CA VAL A 124 -1.21 16.24 12.81
C VAL A 124 -2.30 15.17 12.79
N ASP A 125 -3.05 15.04 13.86
CA ASP A 125 -4.15 14.10 14.00
C ASP A 125 -5.40 14.87 14.42
N LYS A 126 -6.56 14.26 14.29
CA LYS A 126 -7.82 14.92 14.69
C LYS A 126 -7.98 15.02 16.20
#